data_10868ca4e95c72ecbdb5a1ecc4204bf5
#
_entry.id   10868ca4e95c72ecbdb5a1ecc4204bf5
#
_cell.length_a   1.000
_cell.length_b   1.000
_cell.length_c   1.000
_cell.angle_alpha   90.00
_cell.angle_beta   90.00
_cell.angle_gamma   90.00
#
_symmetry.space_group_name_H-M   'P 1'
#
loop_
_entity.id
_entity.type
_entity.pdbx_description
1 polymer ?
#
loop_
_entity_poly.entity_id
_entity_poly.type
_entity_poly.pdbx_seq_one_letter_code
_entity_poly.pdbx_strand_id
1 'polypeptide(L)'
;MTRNSPTRSLNLRRSVLSVPAINARALEKTCALDCDAVIFDLEDSVAPERKAEARENLKAFFSGAPLLNKERIIRINALDSIFGNADMELVLALEPDAVLLPKVDEPQDVMSISDRLADADAPESLRIWAMIETPRGILNAAAIAEAGRTPGSRLDCFVVGLNDLRKETGALPQPGRTYLVPWLMQVVLAVRAYGLDAIDSVFNDFKDADAFDAECAHARAMGFDGKMLIHPAQIEAANLHFGPDEAAIAEAEAIIAAFADPAAEGLNVINVNGRMIERLHLVQAESLVHKARLIAERQTAK
;
A
#
# COMPACT_ATOMS: atom_id res chain seq x y z
N MET A 1 5.46 5.35 -27.18
CA MET A 1 4.73 6.53 -26.68
C MET A 1 4.85 6.52 -25.17
N THR A 2 5.76 7.30 -24.62
CA THR A 2 5.91 7.52 -23.18
C THR A 2 4.68 8.30 -22.70
N ARG A 3 3.73 7.60 -22.09
CA ARG A 3 2.63 8.28 -21.39
C ARG A 3 3.26 9.00 -20.18
N ASN A 4 3.30 10.32 -20.23
CA ASN A 4 3.58 11.14 -19.06
C ASN A 4 2.52 10.83 -17.99
N SER A 5 2.83 9.88 -17.12
CA SER A 5 2.10 9.77 -15.86
C SER A 5 2.51 10.97 -15.02
N PRO A 6 1.58 11.66 -14.33
CA PRO A 6 1.95 12.65 -13.35
C PRO A 6 2.92 11.99 -12.38
N THR A 7 4.01 12.68 -12.05
CA THR A 7 5.03 12.21 -11.10
C THR A 7 4.32 11.91 -9.79
N ARG A 8 4.03 10.62 -9.55
CA ARG A 8 3.46 10.14 -8.31
C ARG A 8 4.50 10.37 -7.20
N SER A 9 4.10 10.93 -6.08
CA SER A 9 4.94 10.97 -4.89
C SER A 9 5.26 9.54 -4.47
N LEU A 10 6.54 9.23 -4.35
CA LEU A 10 7.00 7.91 -3.91
C LEU A 10 6.82 7.85 -2.39
N ASN A 11 5.84 7.09 -1.93
CA ASN A 11 5.63 6.85 -0.50
C ASN A 11 6.29 5.54 -0.07
N LEU A 12 6.81 5.51 1.15
CA LEU A 12 7.27 4.26 1.76
C LEU A 12 6.06 3.48 2.27
N ARG A 13 5.94 2.23 1.83
CA ARG A 13 4.82 1.34 2.19
C ARG A 13 5.28 -0.09 2.50
N ARG A 14 6.51 -0.24 3.03
CA ARG A 14 7.10 -1.57 3.35
C ARG A 14 6.29 -2.28 4.42
N SER A 15 5.90 -1.55 5.46
CA SER A 15 5.14 -2.04 6.60
C SER A 15 3.88 -1.18 6.81
N VAL A 16 2.72 -1.79 6.61
CA VAL A 16 1.41 -1.14 6.71
C VAL A 16 0.66 -1.75 7.88
N LEU A 17 0.72 -1.10 9.05
CA LEU A 17 0.16 -1.63 10.29
C LEU A 17 -1.34 -1.32 10.38
N SER A 18 -2.17 -2.36 10.46
CA SER A 18 -3.61 -2.22 10.72
C SER A 18 -3.88 -2.21 12.22
N VAL A 19 -4.62 -1.20 12.68
CA VAL A 19 -4.95 -0.99 14.08
C VAL A 19 -6.45 -0.74 14.22
N PRO A 20 -7.16 -1.54 15.07
CA PRO A 20 -8.56 -1.29 15.37
C PRO A 20 -8.78 0.10 15.96
N ALA A 21 -9.60 0.92 15.34
CA ALA A 21 -9.89 2.28 15.80
C ALA A 21 -10.57 2.33 17.19
N ILE A 22 -11.14 1.20 17.59
CA ILE A 22 -11.72 1.05 18.92
C ILE A 22 -10.68 0.96 20.05
N ASN A 23 -9.42 0.72 19.75
CA ASN A 23 -8.35 0.55 20.73
C ASN A 23 -7.50 1.82 20.85
N ALA A 24 -7.94 2.78 21.66
CA ALA A 24 -7.26 4.06 21.85
C ALA A 24 -5.77 3.91 22.26
N ARG A 25 -5.43 2.92 23.10
CA ARG A 25 -4.02 2.66 23.49
C ARG A 25 -3.17 2.17 22.32
N ALA A 26 -3.76 1.37 21.41
CA ALA A 26 -3.05 0.91 20.22
C ALA A 26 -2.85 2.07 19.24
N LEU A 27 -3.83 2.98 19.09
CA LEU A 27 -3.67 4.20 18.29
C LEU A 27 -2.48 5.03 18.79
N GLU A 28 -2.41 5.35 20.08
CA GLU A 28 -1.30 6.11 20.67
C GLU A 28 0.07 5.45 20.44
N LYS A 29 0.14 4.12 20.57
CA LYS A 29 1.39 3.37 20.34
C LYS A 29 1.92 3.51 18.91
N THR A 30 1.05 3.73 17.91
CA THR A 30 1.49 3.87 16.52
C THR A 30 2.47 5.02 16.32
N CYS A 31 2.42 6.05 17.16
CA CYS A 31 3.34 7.19 17.09
C CYS A 31 4.81 6.78 17.25
N ALA A 32 5.07 5.80 18.13
CA ALA A 32 6.44 5.34 18.45
C ALA A 32 6.92 4.16 17.58
N LEU A 33 6.05 3.53 16.79
CA LEU A 33 6.40 2.37 15.96
C LEU A 33 7.10 2.79 14.67
N ASP A 34 7.94 1.93 14.11
CA ASP A 34 8.68 2.18 12.86
C ASP A 34 7.98 1.64 11.60
N CYS A 35 6.65 1.62 11.61
CA CYS A 35 5.89 1.27 10.40
C CYS A 35 5.83 2.45 9.42
N ASP A 36 5.78 2.19 8.13
CA ASP A 36 5.70 3.20 7.09
C ASP A 36 4.30 3.83 7.00
N ALA A 37 3.26 3.04 7.23
CA ALA A 37 1.88 3.46 7.16
C ALA A 37 1.04 2.82 8.27
N VAL A 38 -0.07 3.46 8.61
CA VAL A 38 -1.04 2.95 9.58
C VAL A 38 -2.44 2.96 8.96
N ILE A 39 -3.09 1.80 8.94
CA ILE A 39 -4.51 1.67 8.64
C ILE A 39 -5.29 1.72 9.96
N PHE A 40 -6.08 2.76 10.14
CA PHE A 40 -7.04 2.90 11.22
C PHE A 40 -8.33 2.22 10.80
N ASP A 41 -8.60 1.07 11.40
CA ASP A 41 -9.69 0.22 10.94
C ASP A 41 -11.00 0.52 11.66
N LEU A 42 -12.02 0.90 10.87
CA LEU A 42 -13.42 1.07 11.31
C LEU A 42 -14.30 -0.11 10.90
N GLU A 43 -13.77 -1.07 10.12
CA GLU A 43 -14.53 -2.14 9.51
C GLU A 43 -14.48 -3.41 10.38
N ASP A 44 -13.96 -4.53 9.91
CA ASP A 44 -14.09 -5.87 10.51
C ASP A 44 -13.55 -5.98 11.96
N SER A 45 -12.55 -5.19 12.32
CA SER A 45 -11.98 -5.22 13.67
C SER A 45 -12.82 -4.48 14.73
N VAL A 46 -13.94 -3.86 14.35
CA VAL A 46 -14.81 -3.10 15.23
C VAL A 46 -16.22 -3.68 15.19
N ALA A 47 -16.74 -4.08 16.35
CA ALA A 47 -18.12 -4.57 16.46
C ALA A 47 -19.14 -3.48 16.05
N PRO A 48 -20.29 -3.84 15.46
CA PRO A 48 -21.30 -2.88 14.98
C PRO A 48 -21.72 -1.84 16.05
N GLU A 49 -21.88 -2.28 17.28
CA GLU A 49 -22.34 -1.45 18.39
C GLU A 49 -21.27 -0.42 18.83
N ARG A 50 -20.01 -0.65 18.46
CA ARG A 50 -18.86 0.18 18.82
C ARG A 50 -18.34 1.07 17.72
N LYS A 51 -18.95 1.05 16.53
CA LYS A 51 -18.52 1.86 15.38
C LYS A 51 -18.50 3.37 15.71
N ALA A 52 -19.52 3.87 16.42
CA ALA A 52 -19.56 5.27 16.83
C ALA A 52 -18.41 5.63 17.78
N GLU A 53 -18.13 4.79 18.76
CA GLU A 53 -17.00 4.96 19.69
C GLU A 53 -15.65 4.95 18.95
N ALA A 54 -15.47 4.07 17.98
CA ALA A 54 -14.27 4.01 17.18
C ALA A 54 -14.03 5.31 16.39
N ARG A 55 -15.09 5.91 15.81
CA ARG A 55 -15.00 7.21 15.15
C ARG A 55 -14.57 8.33 16.10
N GLU A 56 -15.13 8.38 17.31
CA GLU A 56 -14.73 9.38 18.31
C GLU A 56 -13.28 9.19 18.77
N ASN A 57 -12.82 7.95 18.93
CA ASN A 57 -11.41 7.68 19.21
C ASN A 57 -10.48 8.23 18.13
N LEU A 58 -10.84 8.07 16.85
CA LEU A 58 -10.04 8.62 15.74
C LEU A 58 -10.06 10.16 15.75
N LYS A 59 -11.21 10.79 16.00
CA LYS A 59 -11.27 12.26 16.14
C LYS A 59 -10.33 12.75 17.23
N ALA A 60 -10.38 12.13 18.41
CA ALA A 60 -9.50 12.48 19.52
C ALA A 60 -8.03 12.25 19.19
N PHE A 61 -7.69 11.11 18.56
CA PHE A 61 -6.32 10.79 18.17
C PHE A 61 -5.75 11.76 17.15
N PHE A 62 -6.47 12.06 16.06
CA PHE A 62 -6.02 12.98 15.01
C PHE A 62 -5.88 14.42 15.53
N SER A 63 -6.69 14.82 16.54
CA SER A 63 -6.59 16.14 17.16
C SER A 63 -5.36 16.28 18.08
N GLY A 64 -4.86 15.20 18.64
CA GLY A 64 -3.82 15.21 19.69
C GLY A 64 -2.42 14.85 19.24
N ALA A 65 -2.25 14.08 18.17
CA ALA A 65 -0.95 13.54 17.77
C ALA A 65 -0.74 13.57 16.25
N PRO A 66 0.07 14.47 15.74
CA PRO A 66 0.53 14.36 14.36
C PRO A 66 1.42 13.12 14.22
N LEU A 67 1.00 12.14 13.39
CA LEU A 67 1.87 11.06 12.92
C LEU A 67 2.80 11.63 11.87
N LEU A 68 3.87 12.26 12.32
CA LEU A 68 4.91 12.75 11.42
C LEU A 68 5.57 11.56 10.72
N ASN A 69 5.76 11.66 9.42
CA ASN A 69 6.47 10.70 8.59
C ASN A 69 5.83 9.31 8.44
N LYS A 70 4.52 9.18 8.65
CA LYS A 70 3.74 7.95 8.36
C LYS A 70 2.53 8.26 7.52
N GLU A 71 2.23 7.41 6.55
CA GLU A 71 0.99 7.52 5.78
C GLU A 71 -0.20 7.08 6.67
N ARG A 72 -1.24 7.91 6.74
CA ARG A 72 -2.42 7.71 7.60
C ARG A 72 -3.57 7.26 6.70
N ILE A 73 -4.06 6.06 6.91
CA ILE A 73 -5.12 5.48 6.10
C ILE A 73 -6.30 5.15 7.02
N ILE A 74 -7.52 5.52 6.65
CA ILE A 74 -8.73 5.10 7.35
C ILE A 74 -9.44 4.04 6.51
N ARG A 75 -9.57 2.81 7.04
CA ARG A 75 -10.42 1.78 6.43
C ARG A 75 -11.84 2.00 6.90
N ILE A 76 -12.71 2.34 5.96
CA ILE A 76 -14.14 2.58 6.19
C ILE A 76 -14.95 1.30 6.05
N ASN A 77 -16.18 1.31 6.53
CA ASN A 77 -17.17 0.30 6.18
C ASN A 77 -17.64 0.50 4.73
N ALA A 78 -18.11 -0.57 4.07
CA ALA A 78 -18.66 -0.49 2.73
C ALA A 78 -19.72 0.64 2.63
N LEU A 79 -19.74 1.37 1.52
CA LEU A 79 -20.59 2.56 1.36
C LEU A 79 -22.08 2.26 1.42
N ASP A 80 -22.48 1.08 0.98
CA ASP A 80 -23.86 0.58 1.02
C ASP A 80 -24.28 0.08 2.41
N SER A 81 -23.33 -0.01 3.36
CA SER A 81 -23.63 -0.33 4.75
C SER A 81 -24.23 0.88 5.47
N ILE A 82 -24.94 0.61 6.58
CA ILE A 82 -25.49 1.68 7.45
C ILE A 82 -24.39 2.55 8.10
N PHE A 83 -23.14 2.15 8.04
CA PHE A 83 -22.01 2.85 8.66
C PHE A 83 -21.19 3.67 7.66
N GLY A 84 -21.21 3.33 6.37
CA GLY A 84 -20.32 3.89 5.35
C GLY A 84 -20.42 5.40 5.21
N ASN A 85 -21.62 5.98 5.30
CA ASN A 85 -21.80 7.43 5.22
C ASN A 85 -21.14 8.18 6.38
N ALA A 86 -21.33 7.71 7.62
CA ALA A 86 -20.73 8.33 8.80
C ALA A 86 -19.20 8.19 8.82
N ASP A 87 -18.66 7.11 8.25
CA ASP A 87 -17.22 6.92 8.10
C ASP A 87 -16.64 7.87 7.06
N MET A 88 -17.34 8.09 5.93
CA MET A 88 -16.91 9.08 4.92
C MET A 88 -16.94 10.51 5.44
N GLU A 89 -17.96 10.88 6.22
CA GLU A 89 -17.99 12.18 6.91
C GLU A 89 -16.78 12.36 7.83
N LEU A 90 -16.38 11.29 8.53
CA LEU A 90 -15.18 11.31 9.36
C LEU A 90 -13.91 11.46 8.50
N VAL A 91 -13.78 10.74 7.38
CA VAL A 91 -12.64 10.86 6.46
C VAL A 91 -12.49 12.29 5.96
N LEU A 92 -13.59 12.93 5.55
CA LEU A 92 -13.59 14.33 5.09
C LEU A 92 -13.22 15.31 6.20
N ALA A 93 -13.60 15.04 7.45
CA ALA A 93 -13.28 15.90 8.60
C ALA A 93 -11.84 15.74 9.09
N LEU A 94 -11.23 14.55 8.94
CA LEU A 94 -9.88 14.26 9.46
C LEU A 94 -8.78 14.40 8.40
N GLU A 95 -9.15 14.42 7.12
CA GLU A 95 -8.23 14.53 5.99
C GLU A 95 -7.00 13.59 6.13
N PRO A 96 -7.21 12.26 6.21
CA PRO A 96 -6.11 11.32 6.20
C PRO A 96 -5.37 11.37 4.85
N ASP A 97 -4.23 10.70 4.74
CA ASP A 97 -3.50 10.62 3.48
C ASP A 97 -4.21 9.69 2.48
N ALA A 98 -4.97 8.69 2.98
CA ALA A 98 -5.81 7.85 2.13
C ALA A 98 -7.05 7.32 2.87
N VAL A 99 -8.09 6.98 2.08
CA VAL A 99 -9.21 6.15 2.48
C VAL A 99 -9.07 4.76 1.87
N LEU A 100 -9.20 3.70 2.67
CA LEU A 100 -9.18 2.30 2.21
C LEU A 100 -10.62 1.77 2.14
N LEU A 101 -11.02 1.39 0.92
CA LEU A 101 -12.31 0.76 0.66
C LEU A 101 -12.20 -0.75 0.85
N PRO A 102 -13.04 -1.38 1.68
CA PRO A 102 -13.15 -2.83 1.73
C PRO A 102 -13.93 -3.36 0.52
N LYS A 103 -13.74 -4.63 0.20
CA LYS A 103 -14.55 -5.44 -0.71
C LYS A 103 -14.83 -4.79 -2.07
N VAL A 104 -13.79 -4.20 -2.67
CA VAL A 104 -13.88 -3.58 -4.00
C VAL A 104 -14.04 -4.66 -5.06
N ASP A 105 -15.16 -4.64 -5.74
CA ASP A 105 -15.58 -5.63 -6.74
C ASP A 105 -15.48 -5.14 -8.17
N GLU A 106 -15.65 -3.84 -8.39
CA GLU A 106 -15.73 -3.26 -9.72
C GLU A 106 -15.22 -1.80 -9.77
N PRO A 107 -14.88 -1.28 -10.96
CA PRO A 107 -14.40 0.09 -11.13
C PRO A 107 -15.30 1.15 -10.51
N GLN A 108 -16.61 0.93 -10.53
CA GLN A 108 -17.60 1.87 -10.01
C GLN A 108 -17.46 2.11 -8.51
N ASP A 109 -16.99 1.12 -7.75
CA ASP A 109 -16.76 1.27 -6.31
C ASP A 109 -15.72 2.38 -6.04
N VAL A 110 -14.63 2.36 -6.81
CA VAL A 110 -13.58 3.40 -6.73
C VAL A 110 -14.06 4.74 -7.25
N MET A 111 -14.78 4.75 -8.37
CA MET A 111 -15.30 5.99 -8.98
C MET A 111 -16.29 6.69 -8.05
N SER A 112 -17.17 5.94 -7.38
CA SER A 112 -18.15 6.50 -6.42
C SER A 112 -17.48 7.23 -5.26
N ILE A 113 -16.33 6.74 -4.77
CA ILE A 113 -15.54 7.47 -3.77
C ILE A 113 -14.84 8.68 -4.38
N SER A 114 -14.27 8.55 -5.57
CA SER A 114 -13.62 9.68 -6.26
C SER A 114 -14.58 10.85 -6.45
N ASP A 115 -15.78 10.56 -6.93
CA ASP A 115 -16.84 11.56 -7.12
C ASP A 115 -17.23 12.21 -5.78
N ARG A 116 -17.40 11.41 -4.73
CA ARG A 116 -17.76 11.88 -3.41
C ARG A 116 -16.69 12.78 -2.76
N LEU A 117 -15.41 12.46 -2.97
CA LEU A 117 -14.30 13.29 -2.54
C LEU A 117 -14.23 14.61 -3.35
N ALA A 118 -14.55 14.55 -4.64
CA ALA A 118 -14.62 15.74 -5.50
C ALA A 118 -15.79 16.66 -5.13
N ASP A 119 -16.98 16.10 -4.91
CA ASP A 119 -18.19 16.85 -4.50
C ASP A 119 -18.01 17.56 -3.15
N ALA A 120 -17.15 17.01 -2.29
CA ALA A 120 -16.82 17.61 -0.99
C ALA A 120 -15.60 18.54 -1.02
N ASP A 121 -15.05 18.88 -2.20
CA ASP A 121 -13.83 19.67 -2.36
C ASP A 121 -12.65 19.14 -1.51
N ALA A 122 -12.57 17.80 -1.29
CA ALA A 122 -11.51 17.19 -0.51
C ALA A 122 -10.13 17.41 -1.17
N PRO A 123 -9.05 17.58 -0.39
CA PRO A 123 -7.70 17.78 -0.93
C PRO A 123 -7.32 16.72 -1.96
N GLU A 124 -6.69 17.12 -3.06
CA GLU A 124 -6.23 16.16 -4.10
C GLU A 124 -5.18 15.17 -3.57
N SER A 125 -4.50 15.52 -2.47
CA SER A 125 -3.56 14.65 -1.77
C SER A 125 -4.23 13.48 -1.07
N LEU A 126 -5.53 13.55 -0.74
CA LEU A 126 -6.28 12.44 -0.17
C LEU A 126 -6.51 11.36 -1.24
N ARG A 127 -5.86 10.21 -1.05
CA ARG A 127 -5.83 9.11 -2.02
C ARG A 127 -6.86 8.03 -1.67
N ILE A 128 -7.12 7.15 -2.63
CA ILE A 128 -7.98 5.97 -2.47
C ILE A 128 -7.10 4.73 -2.51
N TRP A 129 -7.26 3.86 -1.52
CA TRP A 129 -6.75 2.50 -1.53
C TRP A 129 -7.93 1.54 -1.69
N ALA A 130 -7.76 0.48 -2.46
CA ALA A 130 -8.80 -0.53 -2.69
C ALA A 130 -8.37 -1.88 -2.11
N MET A 131 -9.20 -2.48 -1.25
CA MET A 131 -8.97 -3.83 -0.76
C MET A 131 -9.57 -4.84 -1.74
N ILE A 132 -8.69 -5.65 -2.32
CA ILE A 132 -9.04 -6.72 -3.26
C ILE A 132 -9.09 -8.03 -2.46
N GLU A 133 -10.28 -8.40 -2.05
CA GLU A 133 -10.51 -9.46 -1.06
C GLU A 133 -11.71 -10.35 -1.37
N THR A 134 -12.30 -10.17 -2.56
CA THR A 134 -13.41 -10.97 -3.06
C THR A 134 -13.03 -11.68 -4.36
N PRO A 135 -13.67 -12.80 -4.72
CA PRO A 135 -13.47 -13.44 -6.01
C PRO A 135 -13.73 -12.51 -7.18
N ARG A 136 -14.77 -11.67 -7.08
CA ARG A 136 -15.14 -10.69 -8.12
C ARG A 136 -14.09 -9.59 -8.25
N GLY A 137 -13.58 -9.07 -7.13
CA GLY A 137 -12.49 -8.11 -7.12
C GLY A 137 -11.20 -8.65 -7.76
N ILE A 138 -10.84 -9.91 -7.51
CA ILE A 138 -9.71 -10.57 -8.18
C ILE A 138 -9.96 -10.66 -9.70
N LEU A 139 -11.14 -11.11 -10.14
CA LEU A 139 -11.44 -11.22 -11.57
C LEU A 139 -11.43 -9.85 -12.27
N ASN A 140 -11.82 -8.80 -11.60
CA ASN A 140 -11.89 -7.43 -12.11
C ASN A 140 -10.66 -6.58 -11.79
N ALA A 141 -9.61 -7.13 -11.16
CA ALA A 141 -8.47 -6.35 -10.68
C ALA A 141 -7.85 -5.43 -11.73
N ALA A 142 -7.75 -5.88 -12.99
CA ALA A 142 -7.24 -5.07 -14.08
C ALA A 142 -8.15 -3.88 -14.42
N ALA A 143 -9.46 -4.09 -14.48
CA ALA A 143 -10.44 -3.03 -14.78
C ALA A 143 -10.51 -2.01 -13.63
N ILE A 144 -10.44 -2.48 -12.37
CA ILE A 144 -10.38 -1.61 -11.18
C ILE A 144 -9.09 -0.76 -11.21
N ALA A 145 -7.94 -1.37 -11.51
CA ALA A 145 -6.68 -0.65 -11.62
C ALA A 145 -6.69 0.37 -12.78
N GLU A 146 -7.32 0.04 -13.91
CA GLU A 146 -7.51 0.95 -15.05
C GLU A 146 -8.32 2.19 -14.67
N ALA A 147 -9.34 2.06 -13.83
CA ALA A 147 -10.11 3.18 -13.32
C ALA A 147 -9.23 4.21 -12.60
N GLY A 148 -8.11 3.79 -12.00
CA GLY A 148 -7.10 4.67 -11.43
C GLY A 148 -6.41 5.61 -12.43
N ARG A 149 -6.59 5.39 -13.74
CA ARG A 149 -6.05 6.24 -14.83
C ARG A 149 -7.08 7.22 -15.38
N THR A 150 -8.30 7.15 -14.94
CA THR A 150 -9.34 8.12 -15.30
C THR A 150 -9.00 9.47 -14.69
N PRO A 151 -9.09 10.60 -15.44
CA PRO A 151 -8.92 11.92 -14.88
C PRO A 151 -9.83 12.14 -13.65
N GLY A 152 -9.28 12.65 -12.57
CA GLY A 152 -10.00 12.80 -11.30
C GLY A 152 -10.01 11.57 -10.40
N SER A 153 -9.61 10.40 -10.90
CA SER A 153 -9.42 9.22 -10.04
C SER A 153 -8.27 9.45 -9.07
N ARG A 154 -8.51 9.06 -7.82
CA ARG A 154 -7.54 9.17 -6.72
C ARG A 154 -6.98 7.81 -6.30
N LEU A 155 -7.28 6.74 -7.06
CA LEU A 155 -6.81 5.39 -6.77
C LEU A 155 -5.29 5.32 -6.84
N ASP A 156 -4.68 4.77 -5.78
CA ASP A 156 -3.24 4.80 -5.57
C ASP A 156 -2.63 3.45 -5.20
N CYS A 157 -3.39 2.59 -4.53
CA CYS A 157 -2.86 1.35 -3.97
C CYS A 157 -3.92 0.26 -3.91
N PHE A 158 -3.50 -1.00 -4.15
CA PHE A 158 -4.28 -2.19 -3.81
C PHE A 158 -3.74 -2.84 -2.55
N VAL A 159 -4.63 -3.27 -1.65
CA VAL A 159 -4.33 -4.12 -0.50
C VAL A 159 -5.03 -5.45 -0.70
N VAL A 160 -4.32 -6.56 -0.56
CA VAL A 160 -4.95 -7.88 -0.69
C VAL A 160 -5.51 -8.36 0.65
N GLY A 161 -6.77 -8.81 0.67
CA GLY A 161 -7.42 -9.38 1.85
C GLY A 161 -7.63 -10.89 1.70
N LEU A 162 -6.62 -11.70 2.06
CA LEU A 162 -6.68 -13.16 1.86
C LEU A 162 -7.64 -13.88 2.82
N ASN A 163 -7.97 -13.30 3.97
CA ASN A 163 -8.89 -13.93 4.92
C ASN A 163 -10.31 -14.03 4.32
N ASP A 164 -10.83 -12.94 3.80
CA ASP A 164 -12.14 -12.92 3.16
C ASP A 164 -12.14 -13.71 1.86
N LEU A 165 -11.10 -13.56 1.04
CA LEU A 165 -10.97 -14.31 -0.20
C LEU A 165 -10.97 -15.83 0.03
N ARG A 166 -10.29 -16.33 1.07
CA ARG A 166 -10.34 -17.74 1.45
C ARG A 166 -11.72 -18.16 1.93
N LYS A 167 -12.37 -17.33 2.72
CA LYS A 167 -13.71 -17.58 3.24
C LYS A 167 -14.72 -17.75 2.11
N GLU A 168 -14.69 -16.88 1.11
CA GLU A 168 -15.61 -16.91 -0.02
C GLU A 168 -15.29 -18.02 -1.03
N THR A 169 -14.02 -18.29 -1.29
CA THR A 169 -13.62 -19.32 -2.28
C THR A 169 -13.53 -20.71 -1.72
N GLY A 170 -13.47 -20.87 -0.39
CA GLY A 170 -13.19 -22.16 0.26
C GLY A 170 -11.76 -22.66 0.09
N ALA A 171 -10.83 -21.84 -0.39
CA ALA A 171 -9.44 -22.21 -0.57
C ALA A 171 -8.77 -22.48 0.78
N LEU A 172 -8.25 -23.70 0.97
CA LEU A 172 -7.63 -24.12 2.22
C LEU A 172 -6.23 -23.50 2.38
N PRO A 173 -5.84 -23.17 3.62
CA PRO A 173 -4.46 -22.76 3.91
C PRO A 173 -3.47 -23.83 3.50
N GLN A 174 -2.41 -23.42 2.80
CA GLN A 174 -1.28 -24.30 2.43
C GLN A 174 0.03 -23.52 2.61
N PRO A 175 1.13 -24.22 2.95
CA PRO A 175 2.45 -23.60 2.98
C PRO A 175 2.77 -22.87 1.67
N GLY A 176 3.42 -21.71 1.75
CA GLY A 176 3.75 -20.89 0.59
C GLY A 176 2.54 -20.33 -0.17
N ARG A 177 1.34 -20.41 0.38
CA ARG A 177 0.10 -19.87 -0.23
C ARG A 177 -0.16 -20.42 -1.64
N THR A 178 0.21 -21.69 -1.91
CA THR A 178 0.27 -22.29 -3.25
C THR A 178 -0.98 -22.05 -4.10
N TYR A 179 -2.18 -22.20 -3.51
CA TYR A 179 -3.43 -22.02 -4.25
C TYR A 179 -3.85 -20.56 -4.43
N LEU A 180 -3.22 -19.63 -3.69
CA LEU A 180 -3.51 -18.21 -3.75
C LEU A 180 -2.54 -17.45 -4.66
N VAL A 181 -1.36 -18.01 -4.93
CA VAL A 181 -0.32 -17.38 -5.76
C VAL A 181 -0.86 -16.89 -7.12
N PRO A 182 -1.67 -17.64 -7.88
CA PRO A 182 -2.22 -17.15 -9.15
C PRO A 182 -3.01 -15.85 -8.99
N TRP A 183 -3.82 -15.72 -7.92
CA TRP A 183 -4.62 -14.53 -7.64
C TRP A 183 -3.74 -13.36 -7.18
N LEU A 184 -2.75 -13.63 -6.34
CA LEU A 184 -1.76 -12.63 -5.92
C LEU A 184 -0.99 -12.07 -7.12
N MET A 185 -0.54 -12.93 -8.02
CA MET A 185 0.16 -12.53 -9.24
C MET A 185 -0.75 -11.74 -10.19
N GLN A 186 -2.04 -12.06 -10.27
CA GLN A 186 -3.01 -11.29 -11.04
C GLN A 186 -3.15 -9.85 -10.50
N VAL A 187 -3.21 -9.69 -9.19
CA VAL A 187 -3.22 -8.36 -8.54
C VAL A 187 -1.94 -7.59 -8.84
N VAL A 188 -0.77 -8.22 -8.66
CA VAL A 188 0.52 -7.58 -8.97
C VAL A 188 0.59 -7.17 -10.44
N LEU A 189 0.17 -8.03 -11.37
CA LEU A 189 0.15 -7.71 -12.79
C LEU A 189 -0.75 -6.49 -13.08
N ALA A 190 -1.94 -6.44 -12.47
CA ALA A 190 -2.89 -5.34 -12.63
C ALA A 190 -2.28 -4.01 -12.14
N VAL A 191 -1.72 -3.95 -10.93
CA VAL A 191 -1.13 -2.72 -10.40
C VAL A 191 0.06 -2.26 -11.23
N ARG A 192 0.90 -3.17 -11.72
CA ARG A 192 2.07 -2.81 -12.56
C ARG A 192 1.66 -2.30 -13.93
N ALA A 193 0.59 -2.83 -14.53
CA ALA A 193 0.05 -2.33 -15.79
C ALA A 193 -0.42 -0.87 -15.70
N TYR A 194 -0.92 -0.47 -14.54
CA TYR A 194 -1.50 0.84 -14.33
C TYR A 194 -0.75 1.71 -13.30
N GLY A 195 0.43 1.28 -12.82
CA GLY A 195 1.35 2.05 -11.95
C GLY A 195 0.77 2.39 -10.59
N LEU A 196 0.08 1.44 -9.96
CA LEU A 196 -0.35 1.49 -8.58
C LEU A 196 0.65 0.72 -7.70
N ASP A 197 0.55 0.88 -6.37
CA ASP A 197 1.24 0.01 -5.42
C ASP A 197 0.38 -1.19 -5.05
N ALA A 198 1.03 -2.27 -4.64
CA ALA A 198 0.40 -3.48 -4.12
C ALA A 198 0.92 -3.80 -2.73
N ILE A 199 0.02 -3.91 -1.76
CA ILE A 199 0.32 -4.34 -0.40
C ILE A 199 -0.21 -5.76 -0.21
N ASP A 200 0.69 -6.67 0.15
CA ASP A 200 0.35 -8.05 0.45
C ASP A 200 -0.51 -8.17 1.71
N SER A 201 -1.23 -9.26 1.83
CA SER A 201 -2.18 -9.56 2.90
C SER A 201 -1.51 -9.74 4.27
N VAL A 202 -2.33 -9.76 5.31
CA VAL A 202 -1.91 -10.04 6.68
C VAL A 202 -1.41 -11.48 6.84
N PHE A 203 -0.51 -11.67 7.81
CA PHE A 203 -0.09 -12.98 8.32
C PHE A 203 -0.64 -13.14 9.74
N ASN A 204 -1.55 -14.10 9.93
CA ASN A 204 -2.35 -14.19 11.15
C ASN A 204 -1.58 -14.75 12.37
N ASP A 205 -0.63 -15.67 12.16
CA ASP A 205 0.18 -16.20 13.26
C ASP A 205 1.40 -15.32 13.55
N PHE A 206 1.16 -14.17 14.16
CA PHE A 206 2.21 -13.20 14.48
C PHE A 206 3.28 -13.72 15.46
N LYS A 207 3.13 -14.95 16.01
CA LYS A 207 4.12 -15.60 16.89
C LYS A 207 5.11 -16.44 16.10
N ASP A 208 4.76 -16.89 14.92
CA ASP A 208 5.65 -17.63 14.03
C ASP A 208 6.47 -16.66 13.17
N ALA A 209 7.59 -16.20 13.76
CA ALA A 209 8.46 -15.23 13.11
C ALA A 209 9.14 -15.78 11.85
N ASP A 210 9.53 -17.07 11.86
CA ASP A 210 10.22 -17.70 10.73
C ASP A 210 9.28 -17.85 9.52
N ALA A 211 8.04 -18.27 9.75
CA ALA A 211 7.05 -18.37 8.68
C ALA A 211 6.66 -16.98 8.15
N PHE A 212 6.58 -15.97 9.02
CA PHE A 212 6.33 -14.59 8.61
C PHE A 212 7.46 -14.05 7.73
N ASP A 213 8.71 -14.25 8.13
CA ASP A 213 9.90 -13.85 7.37
C ASP A 213 9.91 -14.47 5.96
N ALA A 214 9.69 -15.79 5.90
CA ALA A 214 9.60 -16.52 4.63
C ALA A 214 8.44 -16.00 3.74
N GLU A 215 7.30 -15.62 4.33
CA GLU A 215 6.18 -15.05 3.59
C GLU A 215 6.48 -13.63 3.07
N CYS A 216 7.21 -12.80 3.83
CA CYS A 216 7.68 -11.50 3.38
C CYS A 216 8.64 -11.62 2.18
N ALA A 217 9.63 -12.53 2.28
CA ALA A 217 10.55 -12.83 1.18
C ALA A 217 9.80 -13.28 -0.09
N HIS A 218 8.82 -14.17 0.07
CA HIS A 218 7.99 -14.65 -1.03
C HIS A 218 7.14 -13.52 -1.66
N ALA A 219 6.50 -12.68 -0.85
CA ALA A 219 5.72 -11.54 -1.33
C ALA A 219 6.60 -10.52 -2.08
N ARG A 220 7.80 -10.24 -1.56
CA ARG A 220 8.77 -9.38 -2.23
C ARG A 220 9.19 -9.96 -3.59
N ALA A 221 9.43 -11.27 -3.66
CA ALA A 221 9.77 -11.95 -4.91
C ALA A 221 8.63 -11.93 -5.93
N MET A 222 7.37 -11.95 -5.50
CA MET A 222 6.20 -11.76 -6.37
C MET A 222 6.04 -10.32 -6.87
N GLY A 223 6.73 -9.36 -6.27
CA GLY A 223 6.69 -7.95 -6.70
C GLY A 223 5.75 -7.06 -5.89
N PHE A 224 5.34 -7.44 -4.69
CA PHE A 224 4.63 -6.55 -3.77
C PHE A 224 5.55 -5.43 -3.26
N ASP A 225 4.98 -4.27 -2.95
CA ASP A 225 5.69 -3.09 -2.44
C ASP A 225 5.83 -3.11 -0.93
N GLY A 226 4.97 -3.86 -0.24
CA GLY A 226 4.93 -4.02 1.20
C GLY A 226 3.90 -5.03 1.65
N LYS A 227 3.67 -5.06 2.95
CA LYS A 227 2.77 -6.02 3.60
C LYS A 227 1.90 -5.36 4.66
N MET A 228 0.62 -5.75 4.69
CA MET A 228 -0.28 -5.40 5.76
C MET A 228 0.04 -6.23 7.01
N LEU A 229 0.14 -5.56 8.16
CA LEU A 229 0.56 -6.13 9.43
C LEU A 229 -0.56 -5.99 10.46
N ILE A 230 -0.62 -6.93 11.41
CA ILE A 230 -1.58 -6.90 12.53
C ILE A 230 -0.91 -6.83 13.90
N HIS A 231 0.42 -6.89 13.95
CA HIS A 231 1.16 -6.84 15.20
C HIS A 231 2.50 -6.09 15.04
N PRO A 232 2.92 -5.28 16.04
CA PRO A 232 4.19 -4.53 15.96
C PRO A 232 5.45 -5.40 15.74
N ALA A 233 5.47 -6.64 16.24
CA ALA A 233 6.60 -7.55 16.03
C ALA A 233 6.87 -7.91 14.55
N GLN A 234 5.92 -7.66 13.66
CA GLN A 234 6.04 -7.90 12.23
C GLN A 234 6.73 -6.76 11.47
N ILE A 235 6.91 -5.58 12.10
CA ILE A 235 7.37 -4.36 11.41
C ILE A 235 8.81 -4.52 10.91
N GLU A 236 9.71 -5.02 11.74
CA GLU A 236 11.13 -5.12 11.42
C GLU A 236 11.38 -6.00 10.19
N ALA A 237 10.82 -7.22 10.18
CA ALA A 237 10.95 -8.13 9.05
C ALA A 237 10.33 -7.56 7.77
N ALA A 238 9.15 -6.94 7.85
CA ALA A 238 8.54 -6.28 6.69
C ALA A 238 9.43 -5.14 6.16
N ASN A 239 9.96 -4.27 7.03
CA ASN A 239 10.87 -3.20 6.63
C ASN A 239 12.15 -3.72 5.98
N LEU A 240 12.69 -4.85 6.46
CA LEU A 240 13.86 -5.50 5.89
C LEU A 240 13.59 -6.02 4.48
N HIS A 241 12.58 -6.89 4.32
CA HIS A 241 12.31 -7.55 3.04
C HIS A 241 11.84 -6.61 1.94
N PHE A 242 11.02 -5.61 2.25
CA PHE A 242 10.48 -4.66 1.27
C PHE A 242 11.36 -3.41 1.10
N GLY A 243 12.46 -3.30 1.85
CA GLY A 243 13.50 -2.30 1.63
C GLY A 243 14.47 -2.70 0.53
N PRO A 244 15.23 -1.74 -0.04
CA PRO A 244 16.37 -2.06 -0.89
C PRO A 244 17.55 -2.51 -0.01
N ASP A 245 18.26 -3.55 -0.44
CA ASP A 245 19.53 -3.94 0.17
C ASP A 245 20.70 -3.10 -0.33
N GLU A 246 21.84 -3.14 0.36
CA GLU A 246 23.02 -2.34 0.03
C GLU A 246 23.60 -2.68 -1.36
N ALA A 247 23.55 -3.94 -1.77
CA ALA A 247 24.03 -4.36 -3.08
C ALA A 247 23.16 -3.80 -4.21
N ALA A 248 21.84 -3.81 -4.03
CA ALA A 248 20.89 -3.23 -4.96
C ALA A 248 21.05 -1.71 -5.06
N ILE A 249 21.31 -1.02 -3.94
CA ILE A 249 21.59 0.43 -3.94
C ILE A 249 22.87 0.72 -4.71
N ALA A 250 23.96 0.00 -4.43
CA ALA A 250 25.25 0.21 -5.11
C ALA A 250 25.15 -0.07 -6.63
N GLU A 251 24.41 -1.11 -7.04
CA GLU A 251 24.18 -1.38 -8.47
C GLU A 251 23.35 -0.25 -9.12
N ALA A 252 22.32 0.25 -8.45
CA ALA A 252 21.49 1.34 -8.95
C ALA A 252 22.31 2.65 -9.08
N GLU A 253 23.14 2.98 -8.11
CA GLU A 253 24.03 4.15 -8.19
C GLU A 253 25.05 4.03 -9.35
N ALA A 254 25.59 2.84 -9.58
CA ALA A 254 26.49 2.59 -10.71
C ALA A 254 25.77 2.78 -12.06
N ILE A 255 24.52 2.34 -12.18
CA ILE A 255 23.69 2.55 -13.39
C ILE A 255 23.44 4.04 -13.61
N ILE A 256 23.05 4.78 -12.58
CA ILE A 256 22.80 6.22 -12.64
C ILE A 256 24.07 6.96 -13.08
N ALA A 257 25.19 6.67 -12.43
CA ALA A 257 26.48 7.28 -12.76
C ALA A 257 26.90 7.02 -14.21
N ALA A 258 26.71 5.79 -14.71
CA ALA A 258 27.07 5.43 -16.07
C ALA A 258 26.21 6.14 -17.13
N PHE A 259 24.93 6.39 -16.87
CA PHE A 259 24.08 7.19 -17.76
C PHE A 259 24.32 8.70 -17.66
N ALA A 260 24.89 9.18 -16.55
CA ALA A 260 25.28 10.56 -16.37
C ALA A 260 26.62 10.92 -17.08
N ASP A 261 27.37 9.92 -17.53
CA ASP A 261 28.60 10.15 -18.31
C ASP A 261 28.24 10.81 -19.65
N PRO A 262 28.96 11.90 -20.06
CA PRO A 262 28.75 12.54 -21.37
C PRO A 262 28.84 11.56 -22.56
N ALA A 263 29.65 10.50 -22.45
CA ALA A 263 29.75 9.47 -23.47
C ALA A 263 28.46 8.66 -23.68
N ALA A 264 27.55 8.67 -22.71
CA ALA A 264 26.24 8.03 -22.75
C ALA A 264 25.13 8.96 -23.26
N GLU A 265 25.42 10.22 -23.56
CA GLU A 265 24.43 11.19 -24.03
C GLU A 265 23.76 10.70 -25.32
N GLY A 266 22.42 10.70 -25.32
CA GLY A 266 21.61 10.24 -26.45
C GLY A 266 21.55 8.72 -26.63
N LEU A 267 22.28 7.92 -25.85
CA LEU A 267 22.25 6.46 -25.95
C LEU A 267 21.03 5.90 -25.19
N ASN A 268 20.38 4.90 -25.80
CA ASN A 268 19.30 4.15 -25.16
C ASN A 268 19.80 2.91 -24.40
N VAL A 269 21.02 2.47 -24.73
CA VAL A 269 21.63 1.26 -24.17
C VAL A 269 23.11 1.54 -23.95
N ILE A 270 23.62 1.16 -22.78
CA ILE A 270 25.03 1.26 -22.41
C ILE A 270 25.52 -0.07 -21.83
N ASN A 271 26.84 -0.25 -21.74
CA ASN A 271 27.43 -1.39 -21.06
C ASN A 271 27.91 -0.96 -19.66
N VAL A 272 27.42 -1.64 -18.61
CA VAL A 272 27.85 -1.44 -17.23
C VAL A 272 28.35 -2.79 -16.71
N ASN A 273 29.62 -2.90 -16.38
CA ASN A 273 30.25 -4.12 -15.84
C ASN A 273 30.00 -5.37 -16.73
N GLY A 274 30.01 -5.23 -18.05
CA GLY A 274 29.77 -6.33 -18.98
C GLY A 274 28.28 -6.66 -19.23
N ARG A 275 27.36 -5.94 -18.62
CA ARG A 275 25.90 -6.12 -18.78
C ARG A 275 25.31 -5.00 -19.64
N MET A 276 24.39 -5.37 -20.52
CA MET A 276 23.63 -4.41 -21.32
C MET A 276 22.55 -3.76 -20.47
N ILE A 277 22.59 -2.44 -20.30
CA ILE A 277 21.67 -1.65 -19.47
C ILE A 277 20.94 -0.66 -20.35
N GLU A 278 19.62 -0.71 -20.30
CA GLU A 278 18.71 0.16 -21.03
C GLU A 278 18.21 1.33 -20.18
N ARG A 279 17.64 2.37 -20.78
CA ARG A 279 17.03 3.49 -20.04
C ARG A 279 15.91 3.09 -19.10
N LEU A 280 15.23 1.96 -19.34
CA LEU A 280 14.25 1.42 -18.40
C LEU A 280 14.91 1.07 -17.06
N HIS A 281 16.11 0.50 -17.10
CA HIS A 281 16.88 0.18 -15.88
C HIS A 281 17.33 1.46 -15.14
N LEU A 282 17.61 2.56 -15.87
CA LEU A 282 17.90 3.85 -15.23
C LEU A 282 16.70 4.35 -14.41
N VAL A 283 15.50 4.33 -14.98
CA VAL A 283 14.28 4.76 -14.26
C VAL A 283 14.05 3.91 -13.00
N GLN A 284 14.29 2.61 -13.09
CA GLN A 284 14.20 1.70 -11.94
C GLN A 284 15.27 2.01 -10.88
N ALA A 285 16.51 2.28 -11.31
CA ALA A 285 17.62 2.64 -10.43
C ALA A 285 17.35 3.95 -9.70
N GLU A 286 16.89 4.98 -10.40
CA GLU A 286 16.52 6.27 -9.80
C GLU A 286 15.42 6.11 -8.74
N SER A 287 14.39 5.32 -9.03
CA SER A 287 13.31 5.03 -8.08
C SER A 287 13.82 4.29 -6.84
N LEU A 288 14.72 3.31 -7.00
CA LEU A 288 15.31 2.55 -5.90
C LEU A 288 16.19 3.43 -5.00
N VAL A 289 17.07 4.25 -5.58
CA VAL A 289 17.91 5.19 -4.83
C VAL A 289 17.05 6.23 -4.11
N HIS A 290 16.00 6.73 -4.74
CA HIS A 290 15.07 7.65 -4.08
C HIS A 290 14.39 6.99 -2.88
N LYS A 291 13.91 5.74 -3.02
CA LYS A 291 13.36 4.96 -1.90
C LYS A 291 14.37 4.79 -0.76
N ALA A 292 15.63 4.49 -1.09
CA ALA A 292 16.73 4.37 -0.10
C ALA A 292 16.95 5.69 0.67
N ARG A 293 16.93 6.84 -0.02
CA ARG A 293 17.05 8.16 0.60
C ARG A 293 15.90 8.46 1.56
N LEU A 294 14.66 8.22 1.15
CA LEU A 294 13.50 8.40 2.02
C LEU A 294 13.60 7.55 3.31
N ILE A 295 14.13 6.33 3.20
CA ILE A 295 14.36 5.47 4.37
C ILE A 295 15.41 6.08 5.29
N ALA A 296 16.54 6.56 4.75
CA ALA A 296 17.62 7.18 5.52
C ALA A 296 17.17 8.47 6.20
N GLU A 297 16.46 9.35 5.49
CA GLU A 297 15.90 10.60 6.03
C GLU A 297 14.96 10.33 7.20
N ARG A 298 14.13 9.29 7.09
CA ARG A 298 13.22 8.91 8.15
C ARG A 298 13.93 8.35 9.38
N GLN A 299 15.06 7.66 9.21
CA GLN A 299 15.87 7.16 10.32
C GLN A 299 16.60 8.28 11.07
N THR A 300 16.98 9.35 10.37
CA THR A 300 17.65 10.52 10.96
C THR A 300 16.67 11.50 11.63
N ALA A 301 15.39 11.46 11.30
CA ALA A 301 14.36 12.32 11.89
C ALA A 301 13.75 11.77 13.19
N LYS A 302 14.25 10.65 13.71
CA LYS A 302 13.89 10.02 15.00
C LYS A 302 14.79 10.52 16.11
#